data_8b494d9055d1f1906144dcb21b968d11
#
_entry.id   8b494d9055d1f1906144dcb21b968d11
#
_cell.length_a   1.000
_cell.length_b   1.000
_cell.length_c   1.000
_cell.angle_alpha   90.00
_cell.angle_beta   90.00
_cell.angle_gamma   90.00
#
_symmetry.space_group_name_H-M   'P 1'
#
loop_
_entity.id
_entity.type
_entity.pdbx_description
1 polymer ?
#
loop_
_entity_poly.entity_id
_entity_poly.type
_entity_poly.pdbx_seq_one_letter_code
_entity_poly.pdbx_strand_id
1 'polypeptide(L)' 'MHKLLPQQRLLLELLTMSGDIAVAEDIDGTILHRTLVECEAARLVTQTPFGAGFQKLSVTAIGRTVLKNQEAM' A
#
# COMPACT_ATOMS: atom_id res chain seq x y z
N MET A 1 5.94 17.49 3.69
CA MET A 1 5.20 16.53 4.51
C MET A 1 4.23 15.77 3.63
N HIS A 2 4.22 14.45 3.72
CA HIS A 2 3.32 13.62 2.93
C HIS A 2 1.98 13.47 3.64
N LYS A 3 0.90 13.80 2.92
CA LYS A 3 -0.45 13.67 3.48
C LYS A 3 -1.17 12.54 2.75
N LEU A 4 -1.66 11.59 3.52
CA LEU A 4 -2.33 10.42 2.95
C LEU A 4 -3.79 10.73 2.61
N LEU A 5 -4.22 10.25 1.44
CA LEU A 5 -5.63 10.20 1.11
C LEU A 5 -6.28 9.06 1.91
N PRO A 6 -7.60 9.11 2.16
CA PRO A 6 -8.25 8.06 2.97
C PRO A 6 -8.01 6.65 2.47
N GLN A 7 -8.06 6.40 1.16
CA GLN A 7 -7.84 5.05 0.63
C GLN A 7 -6.40 4.61 0.78
N GLN A 8 -5.44 5.54 0.71
CA GLN A 8 -4.03 5.23 0.93
C GLN A 8 -3.81 4.82 2.38
N ARG A 9 -4.41 5.57 3.31
CA ARG A 9 -4.30 5.28 4.73
C ARG A 9 -4.89 3.93 5.06
N LEU A 10 -6.06 3.60 4.50
CA LEU A 10 -6.68 2.30 4.73
C LEU A 10 -5.78 1.16 4.26
N LEU A 11 -5.15 1.31 3.10
CA LEU A 11 -4.25 0.28 2.59
C LEU A 11 -3.05 0.09 3.52
N LEU A 12 -2.44 1.19 3.96
CA LEU A 12 -1.29 1.11 4.86
C LEU A 12 -1.68 0.51 6.21
N GLU A 13 -2.85 0.86 6.73
CA GLU A 13 -3.35 0.28 7.98
C GLU A 13 -3.56 -1.22 7.83
N LEU A 14 -4.16 -1.64 6.72
CA LEU A 14 -4.37 -3.06 6.46
C LEU A 14 -3.05 -3.82 6.42
N LEU A 15 -2.07 -3.31 5.69
CA LEU A 15 -0.77 -3.97 5.58
C LEU A 15 -0.03 -4.00 6.91
N THR A 16 -0.17 -2.95 7.71
CA THR A 16 0.47 -2.89 9.03
C THR A 16 -0.15 -3.91 9.97
N MET A 17 -1.46 -4.08 9.92
CA MET A 17 -2.17 -4.99 10.81
C MET A 17 -2.07 -6.44 10.38
N SER A 18 -2.18 -6.71 9.08
CA SER A 18 -2.26 -8.06 8.55
C SER A 18 -0.92 -8.62 8.08
N GLY A 19 0.07 -7.75 7.90
CA GLY A 19 1.29 -8.12 7.23
C GLY A 19 1.11 -8.09 5.72
N ASP A 20 2.00 -8.76 5.00
CA ASP A 20 1.96 -8.75 3.54
C ASP A 20 0.69 -9.41 3.03
N ILE A 21 0.12 -8.86 1.96
CA ILE A 21 -1.07 -9.43 1.33
C ILE A 21 -0.80 -9.68 -0.15
N ALA A 22 -1.52 -10.63 -0.72
CA ALA A 22 -1.45 -10.93 -2.15
C ALA A 22 -2.64 -10.30 -2.86
N VAL A 23 -2.37 -9.62 -3.98
CA VAL A 23 -3.44 -9.07 -4.81
C VAL A 23 -3.25 -9.57 -6.22
N ALA A 24 -4.36 -9.71 -6.96
CA ALA A 24 -4.30 -10.14 -8.35
C ALA A 24 -3.61 -9.08 -9.20
N GLU A 25 -2.90 -9.53 -10.23
CA GLU A 25 -2.21 -8.60 -11.14
C GLU A 25 -3.19 -7.87 -12.05
N ASP A 26 -4.37 -8.44 -12.29
CA ASP A 26 -5.32 -7.90 -13.25
C ASP A 26 -6.35 -6.96 -12.61
N ILE A 27 -5.85 -6.00 -11.83
CA ILE A 27 -6.72 -5.03 -11.16
C ILE A 27 -6.67 -3.66 -11.83
N ASP A 28 -6.21 -3.59 -13.08
CA ASP A 28 -6.10 -2.34 -13.82
C ASP A 28 -7.46 -1.62 -13.88
N GLY A 29 -7.41 -0.31 -13.71
CA GLY A 29 -8.60 0.52 -13.79
C GLY A 29 -9.42 0.59 -12.51
N THR A 30 -9.06 -0.16 -11.48
CA THR A 30 -9.76 -0.12 -10.19
C THR A 30 -9.18 0.96 -9.30
N ILE A 31 -9.96 1.35 -8.27
CA ILE A 31 -9.48 2.27 -7.24
C ILE A 31 -8.29 1.65 -6.51
N LEU A 32 -8.34 0.35 -6.27
CA LEU A 32 -7.23 -0.34 -5.63
C LEU A 32 -5.95 -0.21 -6.44
N HIS A 33 -6.04 -0.42 -7.76
CA HIS A 33 -4.86 -0.28 -8.63
C HIS A 33 -4.29 1.13 -8.54
N ARG A 34 -5.14 2.15 -8.62
CA ARG A 34 -4.70 3.53 -8.52
C ARG A 34 -4.00 3.79 -7.18
N THR A 35 -4.60 3.30 -6.09
CA THR A 35 -4.03 3.47 -4.75
C THR A 35 -2.66 2.81 -4.65
N LEU A 36 -2.51 1.60 -5.21
CA LEU A 36 -1.23 0.91 -5.21
C LEU A 36 -0.17 1.68 -5.99
N VAL A 37 -0.53 2.18 -7.18
CA VAL A 37 0.41 2.95 -8.00
C VAL A 37 0.86 4.20 -7.24
N GLU A 38 -0.05 4.90 -6.61
CA GLU A 38 0.26 6.11 -5.85
C GLU A 38 1.17 5.80 -4.66
N CYS A 39 0.84 4.76 -3.91
CA CYS A 39 1.62 4.39 -2.74
C CYS A 39 3.00 3.89 -3.11
N GLU A 40 3.11 3.12 -4.20
CA GLU A 40 4.41 2.64 -4.65
C GLU A 40 5.28 3.79 -5.15
N ALA A 41 4.69 4.73 -5.89
CA ALA A 41 5.42 5.90 -6.37
C ALA A 41 5.95 6.74 -5.22
N ALA A 42 5.22 6.81 -4.11
CA ALA A 42 5.65 7.52 -2.91
C ALA A 42 6.52 6.66 -1.99
N ARG A 43 6.84 5.43 -2.40
CA ARG A 43 7.67 4.48 -1.65
C ARG A 43 7.06 4.05 -0.32
N LEU A 44 5.74 4.09 -0.24
CA LEU A 44 5.03 3.68 0.97
C LEU A 44 4.81 2.17 1.01
N VAL A 45 4.71 1.54 -0.15
CA VAL A 45 4.55 0.09 -0.28
C VAL A 45 5.49 -0.43 -1.36
N THR A 46 5.75 -1.74 -1.33
CA THR A 46 6.44 -2.43 -2.41
C THR A 46 5.55 -3.54 -2.95
N GLN A 47 5.70 -3.82 -4.24
CA GLN A 47 5.01 -4.94 -4.89
C GLN A 47 6.06 -5.88 -5.44
N THR A 48 5.92 -7.16 -5.15
CA THR A 48 6.84 -8.17 -5.69
C THR A 48 6.01 -9.32 -6.29
N PRO A 49 6.48 -9.95 -7.38
CA PRO A 49 5.77 -11.10 -7.94
C PRO A 49 5.62 -12.21 -6.90
N PHE A 50 4.43 -12.79 -6.84
CA PHE A 50 4.15 -13.85 -5.87
C PHE A 50 3.78 -15.17 -6.58
N GLY A 51 3.71 -15.17 -7.92
CA GLY A 51 3.36 -16.33 -8.72
C GLY A 51 1.87 -16.42 -8.98
N ALA A 52 1.50 -17.25 -9.93
CA ALA A 52 0.10 -17.55 -10.27
C ALA A 52 -0.76 -16.30 -10.54
N GLY A 53 -0.15 -15.24 -11.07
CA GLY A 53 -0.88 -14.02 -11.39
C GLY A 53 -1.14 -13.10 -10.21
N PHE A 54 -0.39 -13.25 -9.12
CA PHE A 54 -0.54 -12.41 -7.93
C PHE A 54 0.72 -11.59 -7.67
N GLN A 55 0.54 -10.46 -7.01
CA GLN A 55 1.61 -9.62 -6.48
C GLN A 55 1.51 -9.60 -4.97
N LYS A 56 2.66 -9.64 -4.30
CA LYS A 56 2.69 -9.49 -2.84
C LYS A 56 2.91 -8.03 -2.50
N LEU A 57 2.07 -7.47 -1.66
CA LEU A 57 2.19 -6.10 -1.19
C LEU A 57 2.77 -6.09 0.21
N SER A 58 3.75 -5.20 0.42
CA SER A 58 4.39 -5.04 1.72
C SER A 58 4.47 -3.54 2.03
N VAL A 59 4.20 -3.16 3.28
CA VAL A 59 4.39 -1.78 3.69
C VAL A 59 5.88 -1.55 3.97
N THR A 60 6.39 -0.39 3.57
CA THR A 60 7.80 -0.03 3.79
C THR A 60 7.98 0.66 5.14
N ALA A 61 9.23 0.83 5.55
CA ALA A 61 9.52 1.61 6.76
C ALA A 61 9.02 3.05 6.60
N ILE A 62 9.16 3.61 5.40
CA ILE A 62 8.64 4.95 5.11
C ILE A 62 7.12 4.96 5.25
N GLY A 63 6.44 3.95 4.72
CA GLY A 63 4.99 3.85 4.82
C GLY A 63 4.52 3.78 6.26
N ARG A 64 5.20 3.00 7.09
CA ARG A 64 4.86 2.91 8.52
C ARG A 64 5.05 4.23 9.23
N THR A 65 6.14 4.94 8.92
CA THR A 65 6.42 6.23 9.54
C THR A 65 5.37 7.27 9.15
N VAL A 66 5.02 7.33 7.86
CA VAL A 66 4.01 8.28 7.39
C VAL A 66 2.67 8.00 8.04
N LEU A 67 2.27 6.72 8.10
CA LEU A 67 1.01 6.33 8.73
C LEU A 67 0.98 6.72 10.20
N LYS A 68 2.06 6.44 10.93
CA LYS A 68 2.16 6.78 12.34
C LYS A 68 2.04 8.28 12.56
N ASN A 69 2.67 9.08 11.71
CA ASN A 69 2.60 10.54 11.82
C ASN A 69 1.19 11.05 11.55
N GLN A 70 0.44 10.41 10.62
CA GLN A 70 -0.94 10.78 10.38
C GLN A 70 -1.82 10.47 11.59
N GLU A 71 -1.57 9.34 12.26
CA GLU A 71 -2.37 8.92 13.41
C GLU A 71 -2.06 9.73 14.66
N ALA A 72 -0.88 10.33 14.76
CA ALA A 72 -0.47 11.09 15.91
C ALA A 72 -1.15 12.46 15.98
N MET A 73 -1.87 12.86 14.96
CA MET A 73 -2.55 14.15 14.90
C MET A 73 -3.83 14.19 15.72
#